data_915dd2a7034a3e31228f6cc61703d906
#
_entry.id   915dd2a7034a3e31228f6cc61703d906
#
_cell.length_a   1.000
_cell.length_b   1.000
_cell.length_c   1.000
_cell.angle_alpha   90.00
_cell.angle_beta   90.00
_cell.angle_gamma   90.00
#
_symmetry.space_group_name_H-M   'P 1'
#
loop_
_entity.id
_entity.type
_entity.pdbx_description
1 polymer ?
#
loop_
_entity_poly.entity_id
_entity_poly.type
_entity_poly.pdbx_seq_one_letter_code
_entity_poly.pdbx_strand_id
1 'polypeptide(L)'
;MSDAAQTPSPSPFEKRVFSGVQPSGGLTLGNYLGAVKRFVHMQSPHHSSLYCMVDLHAVTVWQDPANLRKNTRELAAFFIAAGLKPEQSILFNQSAVPEHAQLGWIFNCIARMGWMKRMTQFKDKAGKNAENASLGLFGYPALMAADILLYHATHVPVGDDQKQHLELTRDIATKFNHDFGVDFFPITEPVIGGPAARVMSLRDGSKKMSKSDPSDLSRINMSDDADCIAQKFRKAKTDPDALPSEEGGLENRPEARNLVAIYAALEDQSLDEVLNDIGGKQFSEFKPMLIDRAVATLSPISAEMNRLMQEPDEIDRVLADGAERARKIAQPILNQTYDIMGLLRS
;
A
#
# COMPACT_ATOMS: atom_id res chain seq x y z
N MET A 1 16.84 29.59 -29.47
CA MET A 1 16.20 28.37 -29.95
C MET A 1 15.44 27.82 -28.76
N SER A 2 14.12 27.95 -28.76
CA SER A 2 13.24 27.56 -27.65
C SER A 2 13.03 26.05 -27.69
N ASP A 3 13.47 25.39 -26.66
CA ASP A 3 13.10 24.00 -26.38
C ASP A 3 11.59 23.94 -26.08
N ALA A 4 10.81 23.60 -27.07
CA ALA A 4 9.41 23.30 -26.90
C ALA A 4 9.33 21.96 -26.20
N ALA A 5 8.97 21.97 -24.92
CA ALA A 5 8.62 20.75 -24.18
C ALA A 5 7.53 20.02 -24.96
N GLN A 6 7.88 18.89 -25.58
CA GLN A 6 6.93 18.00 -26.21
C GLN A 6 6.00 17.46 -25.13
N THR A 7 4.74 17.85 -25.19
CA THR A 7 3.67 17.18 -24.43
C THR A 7 3.71 15.69 -24.78
N PRO A 8 3.84 14.79 -23.81
CA PRO A 8 3.85 13.35 -24.08
C PRO A 8 2.55 12.98 -24.79
N SER A 9 2.66 12.22 -25.88
CA SER A 9 1.50 11.65 -26.56
C SER A 9 0.68 10.81 -25.55
N PRO A 10 -0.66 10.85 -25.62
CA PRO A 10 -1.48 10.07 -24.70
C PRO A 10 -1.11 8.58 -24.82
N SER A 11 -0.91 7.94 -23.66
CA SER A 11 -0.64 6.50 -23.58
C SER A 11 -1.74 5.72 -24.32
N PRO A 12 -1.41 4.72 -25.14
CA PRO A 12 -2.41 3.88 -25.79
C PRO A 12 -3.18 2.98 -24.81
N PHE A 13 -2.75 2.95 -23.55
CA PHE A 13 -3.36 2.15 -22.49
C PHE A 13 -4.36 2.97 -21.69
N GLU A 14 -5.50 2.36 -21.39
CA GLU A 14 -6.51 2.96 -20.47
C GLU A 14 -5.88 3.19 -19.10
N LYS A 15 -6.28 4.29 -18.46
CA LYS A 15 -5.86 4.55 -17.08
C LYS A 15 -6.36 3.43 -16.16
N ARG A 16 -5.44 2.74 -15.52
CA ARG A 16 -5.73 1.67 -14.57
C ARG A 16 -4.77 1.78 -13.38
N VAL A 17 -5.37 1.72 -12.19
CA VAL A 17 -4.64 1.79 -10.92
C VAL A 17 -4.50 0.38 -10.36
N PHE A 18 -3.30 0.00 -9.93
CA PHE A 18 -3.07 -1.23 -9.20
C PHE A 18 -2.29 -0.95 -7.91
N SER A 19 -2.70 -1.56 -6.81
CA SER A 19 -1.91 -1.59 -5.58
C SER A 19 -2.08 -2.91 -4.86
N GLY A 20 -0.97 -3.44 -4.34
CA GLY A 20 -0.93 -4.66 -3.55
C GLY A 20 -0.51 -4.39 -2.10
N VAL A 21 -1.22 -4.99 -1.15
CA VAL A 21 -0.86 -4.93 0.27
C VAL A 21 -0.75 -6.34 0.83
N GLN A 22 0.36 -6.62 1.53
CA GLN A 22 0.56 -7.94 2.15
C GLN A 22 -0.37 -8.13 3.35
N PRO A 23 -1.07 -9.27 3.45
CA PRO A 23 -1.92 -9.62 4.58
C PRO A 23 -1.06 -10.10 5.77
N SER A 24 -0.29 -9.19 6.34
CA SER A 24 0.65 -9.51 7.41
C SER A 24 0.06 -9.34 8.81
N GLY A 25 -1.23 -8.98 8.93
CA GLY A 25 -1.92 -8.70 10.19
C GLY A 25 -1.41 -7.46 10.93
N GLY A 26 -2.08 -7.08 12.00
CA GLY A 26 -1.66 -5.96 12.83
C GLY A 26 -1.70 -4.62 12.08
N LEU A 27 -2.85 -4.28 11.51
CA LEU A 27 -3.08 -3.04 10.78
C LEU A 27 -3.08 -1.84 11.73
N THR A 28 -2.33 -0.81 11.40
CA THR A 28 -2.15 0.39 12.23
C THR A 28 -2.60 1.65 11.52
N LEU A 29 -2.70 2.76 12.26
CA LEU A 29 -2.93 4.09 11.69
C LEU A 29 -1.94 4.43 10.56
N GLY A 30 -0.70 3.92 10.64
CA GLY A 30 0.29 4.06 9.58
C GLY A 30 -0.13 3.39 8.26
N ASN A 31 -0.85 2.28 8.30
CA ASN A 31 -1.41 1.63 7.11
C ASN A 31 -2.57 2.45 6.53
N TYR A 32 -3.43 3.02 7.40
CA TYR A 32 -4.55 3.86 6.97
C TYR A 32 -4.06 5.14 6.29
N LEU A 33 -3.32 5.99 7.00
CA LEU A 33 -2.88 7.29 6.50
C LEU A 33 -1.79 7.17 5.43
N GLY A 34 -0.95 6.14 5.52
CA GLY A 34 0.15 5.93 4.58
C GLY A 34 -0.27 5.34 3.22
N ALA A 35 -1.40 4.64 3.15
CA ALA A 35 -1.82 3.96 1.93
C ALA A 35 -3.33 3.99 1.69
N VAL A 36 -4.14 3.40 2.60
CA VAL A 36 -5.53 3.07 2.29
C VAL A 36 -6.40 4.31 2.11
N LYS A 37 -6.20 5.37 2.89
CA LYS A 37 -6.89 6.65 2.71
C LYS A 37 -6.71 7.19 1.30
N ARG A 38 -5.50 7.09 0.74
CA ARG A 38 -5.22 7.48 -0.65
C ARG A 38 -5.93 6.58 -1.66
N PHE A 39 -6.01 5.27 -1.40
CA PHE A 39 -6.74 4.35 -2.28
C PHE A 39 -8.22 4.73 -2.38
N VAL A 40 -8.83 5.12 -1.25
CA VAL A 40 -10.22 5.60 -1.21
C VAL A 40 -10.40 6.85 -2.09
N HIS A 41 -9.48 7.80 -2.01
CA HIS A 41 -9.50 9.02 -2.84
C HIS A 41 -9.23 8.74 -4.34
N MET A 42 -8.57 7.64 -4.67
CA MET A 42 -8.27 7.26 -6.06
C MET A 42 -9.40 6.47 -6.73
N GLN A 43 -10.44 6.08 -6.02
CA GLN A 43 -11.60 5.43 -6.61
C GLN A 43 -12.28 6.36 -7.62
N SER A 44 -12.69 5.83 -8.75
CA SER A 44 -13.33 6.62 -9.80
C SER A 44 -14.22 5.72 -10.65
N PRO A 45 -15.38 6.23 -11.10
CA PRO A 45 -16.19 5.52 -12.10
C PRO A 45 -15.57 5.57 -13.51
N HIS A 46 -14.54 6.40 -13.73
CA HIS A 46 -13.94 6.64 -15.05
C HIS A 46 -12.71 5.79 -15.34
N HIS A 47 -12.21 5.01 -14.38
CA HIS A 47 -11.10 4.07 -14.57
C HIS A 47 -11.16 2.93 -13.58
N SER A 48 -10.58 1.79 -13.95
CA SER A 48 -10.50 0.63 -13.06
C SER A 48 -9.42 0.82 -11.99
N SER A 49 -9.77 0.56 -10.74
CA SER A 49 -8.84 0.50 -9.62
C SER A 49 -8.86 -0.91 -9.02
N LEU A 50 -7.70 -1.53 -8.91
CA LEU A 50 -7.51 -2.89 -8.39
C LEU A 50 -6.67 -2.82 -7.11
N TYR A 51 -7.21 -3.37 -6.04
CA TYR A 51 -6.53 -3.45 -4.74
C TYR A 51 -6.43 -4.91 -4.31
N CYS A 52 -5.22 -5.42 -4.28
CA CYS A 52 -4.92 -6.83 -4.12
C CYS A 52 -4.34 -7.14 -2.74
N MET A 53 -4.92 -8.12 -2.03
CA MET A 53 -4.30 -8.74 -0.88
C MET A 53 -3.25 -9.74 -1.37
N VAL A 54 -1.97 -9.33 -1.37
CA VAL A 54 -0.89 -10.10 -2.02
C VAL A 54 -0.38 -11.24 -1.12
N ASP A 55 -1.19 -12.27 -0.99
CA ASP A 55 -0.94 -13.45 -0.17
C ASP A 55 0.19 -14.34 -0.71
N LEU A 56 0.42 -14.39 -2.04
CA LEU A 56 1.59 -15.06 -2.61
C LEU A 56 2.91 -14.36 -2.25
N HIS A 57 2.92 -13.05 -2.06
CA HIS A 57 4.08 -12.37 -1.50
C HIS A 57 4.28 -12.67 -0.01
N ALA A 58 3.20 -12.88 0.73
CA ALA A 58 3.31 -13.21 2.14
C ALA A 58 4.00 -14.56 2.37
N VAL A 59 3.74 -15.57 1.53
CA VAL A 59 4.33 -16.92 1.65
C VAL A 59 5.80 -17.01 1.23
N THR A 60 6.43 -15.91 0.78
CA THR A 60 7.88 -15.86 0.57
C THR A 60 8.67 -16.06 1.86
N VAL A 61 8.04 -15.83 2.99
CA VAL A 61 8.47 -16.23 4.33
C VAL A 61 7.39 -17.14 4.94
N TRP A 62 7.79 -18.01 5.86
CA TRP A 62 6.83 -18.95 6.47
C TRP A 62 5.66 -18.21 7.11
N GLN A 63 4.44 -18.70 6.87
CA GLN A 63 3.20 -18.21 7.43
C GLN A 63 2.44 -19.35 8.11
N ASP A 64 1.88 -19.09 9.28
CA ASP A 64 0.87 -19.99 9.84
C ASP A 64 -0.41 -19.95 8.97
N PRO A 65 -0.95 -21.08 8.51
CA PRO A 65 -2.07 -21.08 7.56
C PRO A 65 -3.35 -20.45 8.10
N ALA A 66 -3.64 -20.62 9.40
CA ALA A 66 -4.82 -20.03 10.02
C ALA A 66 -4.70 -18.52 10.12
N ASN A 67 -3.51 -18.03 10.51
CA ASN A 67 -3.21 -16.60 10.57
C ASN A 67 -3.21 -15.97 9.18
N LEU A 68 -2.63 -16.60 8.17
CA LEU A 68 -2.65 -16.06 6.81
C LEU A 68 -4.09 -15.86 6.30
N ARG A 69 -4.95 -16.86 6.47
CA ARG A 69 -6.37 -16.76 6.10
C ARG A 69 -7.10 -15.65 6.85
N LYS A 70 -6.89 -15.59 8.18
CA LYS A 70 -7.46 -14.54 9.02
C LYS A 70 -6.98 -13.15 8.59
N ASN A 71 -5.67 -12.99 8.39
CA ASN A 71 -5.07 -11.70 8.04
C ASN A 71 -5.50 -11.23 6.64
N THR A 72 -5.75 -12.14 5.70
CA THR A 72 -6.27 -11.81 4.37
C THR A 72 -7.69 -11.23 4.48
N ARG A 73 -8.56 -11.86 5.27
CA ARG A 73 -9.91 -11.33 5.55
C ARG A 73 -9.87 -10.01 6.33
N GLU A 74 -9.01 -9.91 7.33
CA GLU A 74 -8.82 -8.69 8.12
C GLU A 74 -8.41 -7.50 7.24
N LEU A 75 -7.49 -7.73 6.29
CA LEU A 75 -7.07 -6.69 5.34
C LEU A 75 -8.20 -6.30 4.39
N ALA A 76 -8.99 -7.26 3.90
CA ALA A 76 -10.15 -6.99 3.06
C ALA A 76 -11.24 -6.22 3.84
N ALA A 77 -11.54 -6.64 5.06
CA ALA A 77 -12.47 -5.94 5.96
C ALA A 77 -12.02 -4.51 6.22
N PHE A 78 -10.73 -4.29 6.44
CA PHE A 78 -10.16 -2.97 6.61
C PHE A 78 -10.31 -2.10 5.36
N PHE A 79 -10.08 -2.63 4.17
CA PHE A 79 -10.26 -1.89 2.91
C PHE A 79 -11.71 -1.43 2.75
N ILE A 80 -12.67 -2.33 2.97
CA ILE A 80 -14.10 -2.03 2.88
C ILE A 80 -14.51 -1.00 3.94
N ALA A 81 -14.15 -1.24 5.20
CA ALA A 81 -14.45 -0.35 6.32
C ALA A 81 -13.84 1.05 6.16
N ALA A 82 -12.67 1.16 5.57
CA ALA A 82 -12.02 2.44 5.27
C ALA A 82 -12.66 3.20 4.10
N GLY A 83 -13.62 2.60 3.38
CA GLY A 83 -14.40 3.25 2.33
C GLY A 83 -14.06 2.82 0.89
N LEU A 84 -13.28 1.75 0.70
CA LEU A 84 -13.15 1.13 -0.61
C LEU A 84 -14.45 0.40 -0.97
N LYS A 85 -15.08 0.82 -2.04
CA LYS A 85 -16.38 0.31 -2.50
C LYS A 85 -16.18 -0.80 -3.53
N PRO A 86 -16.61 -2.05 -3.25
CA PRO A 86 -16.47 -3.17 -4.19
C PRO A 86 -17.10 -2.90 -5.57
N GLU A 87 -18.15 -2.06 -5.63
CA GLU A 87 -18.81 -1.68 -6.88
C GLU A 87 -17.94 -0.78 -7.77
N GLN A 88 -17.04 0.01 -7.17
CA GLN A 88 -16.16 0.97 -7.85
C GLN A 88 -14.72 0.46 -7.99
N SER A 89 -14.33 -0.49 -7.16
CA SER A 89 -12.97 -1.04 -7.11
C SER A 89 -13.01 -2.56 -7.14
N ILE A 90 -11.96 -3.17 -7.67
CA ILE A 90 -11.80 -4.63 -7.70
C ILE A 90 -10.94 -5.01 -6.49
N LEU A 91 -11.57 -5.66 -5.50
CA LEU A 91 -10.90 -6.14 -4.28
C LEU A 91 -10.77 -7.66 -4.34
N PHE A 92 -9.55 -8.19 -4.29
CA PHE A 92 -9.32 -9.63 -4.40
C PHE A 92 -8.02 -10.06 -3.72
N ASN A 93 -7.90 -11.34 -3.40
CA ASN A 93 -6.64 -11.92 -2.97
C ASN A 93 -5.89 -12.53 -4.16
N GLN A 94 -4.58 -12.33 -4.19
CA GLN A 94 -3.71 -12.67 -5.31
C GLN A 94 -3.78 -14.14 -5.71
N SER A 95 -3.81 -15.05 -4.74
CA SER A 95 -3.85 -16.50 -4.98
C SER A 95 -5.14 -16.98 -5.65
N ALA A 96 -6.23 -16.19 -5.63
CA ALA A 96 -7.47 -16.50 -6.34
C ALA A 96 -7.39 -16.20 -7.86
N VAL A 97 -6.31 -15.57 -8.31
CA VAL A 97 -6.04 -15.24 -9.72
C VAL A 97 -4.72 -15.91 -10.14
N PRO A 98 -4.75 -17.17 -10.59
CA PRO A 98 -3.54 -17.96 -10.89
C PRO A 98 -2.62 -17.31 -11.92
N GLU A 99 -3.16 -16.45 -12.76
CA GLU A 99 -2.47 -15.73 -13.82
C GLU A 99 -1.28 -14.89 -13.27
N HIS A 100 -1.35 -14.44 -12.02
CA HIS A 100 -0.24 -13.78 -11.34
C HIS A 100 1.02 -14.65 -11.26
N ALA A 101 0.85 -15.88 -10.80
CA ALA A 101 1.96 -16.82 -10.67
C ALA A 101 2.48 -17.27 -12.05
N GLN A 102 1.59 -17.43 -13.02
CA GLN A 102 1.95 -17.82 -14.39
C GLN A 102 2.79 -16.73 -15.08
N LEU A 103 2.33 -15.47 -15.03
CA LEU A 103 3.10 -14.36 -15.58
C LEU A 103 4.37 -14.10 -14.75
N GLY A 104 4.31 -14.29 -13.44
CA GLY A 104 5.45 -14.19 -12.54
C GLY A 104 6.57 -15.17 -12.91
N TRP A 105 6.23 -16.40 -13.29
CA TRP A 105 7.20 -17.35 -13.84
C TRP A 105 7.86 -16.84 -15.12
N ILE A 106 7.06 -16.36 -16.07
CA ILE A 106 7.57 -15.79 -17.33
C ILE A 106 8.55 -14.65 -17.02
N PHE A 107 8.19 -13.75 -16.14
CA PHE A 107 9.04 -12.61 -15.80
C PHE A 107 10.30 -13.00 -15.01
N ASN A 108 10.28 -14.07 -14.24
CA ASN A 108 11.50 -14.66 -13.70
C ASN A 108 12.45 -15.17 -14.79
N CYS A 109 11.92 -15.63 -15.94
CA CYS A 109 12.73 -16.05 -17.10
C CYS A 109 13.27 -14.84 -17.92
N ILE A 110 12.62 -13.68 -17.84
CA ILE A 110 13.01 -12.45 -18.54
C ILE A 110 13.95 -11.58 -17.72
N ALA A 111 13.68 -11.46 -16.42
CA ALA A 111 14.47 -10.65 -15.50
C ALA A 111 15.91 -11.13 -15.42
N ARG A 112 16.87 -10.18 -15.43
CA ARG A 112 18.29 -10.52 -15.35
C ARG A 112 18.73 -10.70 -13.90
N MET A 113 19.53 -11.70 -13.63
CA MET A 113 20.13 -11.95 -12.30
C MET A 113 20.81 -10.69 -11.73
N GLY A 114 21.47 -9.88 -12.59
CA GLY A 114 22.12 -8.64 -12.16
C GLY A 114 21.14 -7.58 -11.66
N TRP A 115 19.91 -7.54 -12.21
CA TRP A 115 18.85 -6.67 -11.74
C TRP A 115 18.34 -7.11 -10.37
N MET A 116 18.04 -8.39 -10.23
CA MET A 116 17.54 -9.00 -8.99
C MET A 116 18.54 -8.84 -7.82
N LYS A 117 19.85 -9.02 -8.09
CA LYS A 117 20.91 -8.85 -7.07
C LYS A 117 21.04 -7.40 -6.56
N ARG A 118 20.59 -6.41 -7.31
CA ARG A 118 20.62 -4.99 -6.90
C ARG A 118 19.46 -4.62 -5.98
N MET A 119 18.43 -5.46 -5.88
CA MET A 119 17.27 -5.20 -5.05
C MET A 119 17.65 -5.18 -3.57
N THR A 120 17.46 -4.02 -2.92
CA THR A 120 17.90 -3.80 -1.53
C THR A 120 17.06 -4.60 -0.54
N GLN A 121 15.75 -4.72 -0.77
CA GLN A 121 14.84 -5.40 0.14
C GLN A 121 15.14 -6.90 0.32
N PHE A 122 15.74 -7.58 -0.66
CA PHE A 122 16.20 -8.95 -0.45
C PHE A 122 17.28 -9.00 0.64
N LYS A 123 18.25 -8.08 0.57
CA LYS A 123 19.33 -8.00 1.55
C LYS A 123 18.81 -7.72 2.96
N ASP A 124 17.85 -6.81 3.06
CA ASP A 124 17.25 -6.42 4.35
C ASP A 124 16.43 -7.56 4.97
N LYS A 125 15.61 -8.27 4.16
CA LYS A 125 14.75 -9.36 4.64
C LYS A 125 15.49 -10.68 4.87
N ALA A 126 16.47 -11.01 4.04
CA ALA A 126 17.29 -12.21 4.21
C ALA A 126 18.30 -12.09 5.38
N GLY A 127 18.71 -10.85 5.72
CA GLY A 127 19.62 -10.57 6.82
C GLY A 127 20.93 -11.37 6.72
N LYS A 128 21.45 -11.82 7.90
CA LYS A 128 22.69 -12.61 7.97
C LYS A 128 22.53 -14.05 7.50
N ASN A 129 21.30 -14.55 7.32
CA ASN A 129 20.97 -15.95 6.95
C ASN A 129 20.47 -16.05 5.51
N ALA A 130 21.10 -15.34 4.59
CA ALA A 130 20.68 -15.34 3.17
C ALA A 130 20.62 -16.75 2.54
N GLU A 131 21.44 -17.69 3.03
CA GLU A 131 21.46 -19.10 2.57
C GLU A 131 20.15 -19.86 2.92
N ASN A 132 19.46 -19.46 3.97
CA ASN A 132 18.19 -20.04 4.40
C ASN A 132 16.96 -19.30 3.84
N ALA A 133 17.17 -18.22 3.07
CA ALA A 133 16.09 -17.49 2.44
C ALA A 133 15.45 -18.32 1.34
N SER A 134 14.11 -18.26 1.22
CA SER A 134 13.42 -18.95 0.14
C SER A 134 13.80 -18.36 -1.22
N LEU A 135 13.77 -19.18 -2.27
CA LEU A 135 13.92 -18.69 -3.64
C LEU A 135 12.84 -17.66 -4.00
N GLY A 136 11.64 -17.84 -3.44
CA GLY A 136 10.54 -16.88 -3.59
C GLY A 136 10.88 -15.49 -3.04
N LEU A 137 11.65 -15.41 -1.94
CA LEU A 137 12.10 -14.12 -1.39
C LEU A 137 13.11 -13.41 -2.33
N PHE A 138 13.87 -14.16 -3.13
CA PHE A 138 14.71 -13.57 -4.17
C PHE A 138 13.92 -13.20 -5.43
N GLY A 139 12.94 -14.03 -5.82
CA GLY A 139 12.18 -13.88 -7.07
C GLY A 139 10.95 -12.96 -6.98
N TYR A 140 10.49 -12.60 -5.77
CA TYR A 140 9.25 -11.84 -5.61
C TYR A 140 9.18 -10.50 -6.38
N PRO A 141 10.27 -9.78 -6.68
CA PRO A 141 10.16 -8.56 -7.47
C PRO A 141 9.66 -8.80 -8.90
N ALA A 142 9.95 -9.99 -9.47
CA ALA A 142 9.39 -10.39 -10.77
C ALA A 142 7.89 -10.73 -10.65
N LEU A 143 7.45 -11.31 -9.53
CA LEU A 143 6.03 -11.50 -9.22
C LEU A 143 5.31 -10.16 -9.05
N MET A 144 5.94 -9.17 -8.39
CA MET A 144 5.37 -7.82 -8.28
C MET A 144 5.24 -7.14 -9.65
N ALA A 145 6.21 -7.32 -10.54
CA ALA A 145 6.08 -6.84 -11.92
C ALA A 145 4.92 -7.52 -12.65
N ALA A 146 4.71 -8.83 -12.42
CA ALA A 146 3.56 -9.55 -12.97
C ALA A 146 2.24 -9.03 -12.41
N ASP A 147 2.15 -8.75 -11.10
CA ASP A 147 0.96 -8.18 -10.47
C ASP A 147 0.49 -6.88 -11.16
N ILE A 148 1.43 -6.06 -11.57
CA ILE A 148 1.18 -4.76 -12.20
C ILE A 148 0.85 -4.92 -13.68
N LEU A 149 1.70 -5.64 -14.41
CA LEU A 149 1.64 -5.73 -15.87
C LEU A 149 0.52 -6.66 -16.36
N LEU A 150 0.08 -7.61 -15.52
CA LEU A 150 -1.05 -8.50 -15.79
C LEU A 150 -2.37 -7.75 -16.03
N TYR A 151 -2.45 -6.53 -15.52
CA TYR A 151 -3.62 -5.67 -15.70
C TYR A 151 -3.36 -4.49 -16.63
N HIS A 152 -2.22 -4.43 -17.31
CA HIS A 152 -1.77 -3.23 -18.02
C HIS A 152 -1.92 -1.97 -17.14
N ALA A 153 -1.59 -2.09 -15.84
CA ALA A 153 -1.72 -0.98 -14.90
C ALA A 153 -0.75 0.15 -15.28
N THR A 154 -1.32 1.34 -15.49
CA THR A 154 -0.56 2.53 -15.87
C THR A 154 -0.10 3.33 -14.64
N HIS A 155 -0.79 3.17 -13.52
CA HIS A 155 -0.55 3.95 -12.31
C HIS A 155 -0.46 3.03 -11.08
N VAL A 156 0.63 3.15 -10.33
CA VAL A 156 0.85 2.37 -9.10
C VAL A 156 1.13 3.33 -7.95
N PRO A 157 0.19 3.48 -6.99
CA PRO A 157 0.44 4.26 -5.78
C PRO A 157 1.42 3.51 -4.87
N VAL A 158 2.61 4.05 -4.72
CA VAL A 158 3.69 3.45 -3.92
C VAL A 158 4.32 4.46 -2.98
N GLY A 159 4.89 3.95 -1.88
CA GLY A 159 5.83 4.69 -1.07
C GLY A 159 7.22 4.76 -1.70
N ASP A 160 8.08 5.61 -1.16
CA ASP A 160 9.45 5.80 -1.65
C ASP A 160 10.29 4.51 -1.64
N ASP A 161 10.04 3.63 -0.69
CA ASP A 161 10.70 2.32 -0.56
C ASP A 161 10.38 1.33 -1.69
N GLN A 162 9.33 1.58 -2.47
CA GLN A 162 8.90 0.73 -3.60
C GLN A 162 9.36 1.25 -4.97
N LYS A 163 10.01 2.41 -5.04
CA LYS A 163 10.48 2.99 -6.31
C LYS A 163 11.36 2.02 -7.11
N GLN A 164 12.30 1.34 -6.43
CA GLN A 164 13.21 0.38 -7.06
C GLN A 164 12.47 -0.82 -7.69
N HIS A 165 11.34 -1.25 -7.10
CA HIS A 165 10.52 -2.33 -7.67
C HIS A 165 9.78 -1.87 -8.92
N LEU A 166 9.32 -0.61 -8.97
CA LEU A 166 8.70 -0.06 -10.18
C LEU A 166 9.72 0.16 -11.30
N GLU A 167 10.95 0.55 -10.97
CA GLU A 167 12.04 0.60 -11.96
C GLU A 167 12.28 -0.78 -12.57
N LEU A 168 12.34 -1.84 -11.74
CA LEU A 168 12.44 -3.20 -12.23
C LEU A 168 11.24 -3.62 -13.10
N THR A 169 10.03 -3.23 -12.71
CA THR A 169 8.82 -3.49 -13.51
C THR A 169 8.93 -2.86 -14.90
N ARG A 170 9.40 -1.62 -14.97
CA ARG A 170 9.66 -0.90 -16.24
C ARG A 170 10.75 -1.59 -17.06
N ASP A 171 11.85 -2.02 -16.44
CA ASP A 171 12.93 -2.76 -17.11
C ASP A 171 12.41 -4.06 -17.71
N ILE A 172 11.57 -4.81 -16.97
CA ILE A 172 10.97 -6.07 -17.47
C ILE A 172 10.03 -5.78 -18.63
N ALA A 173 9.13 -4.79 -18.52
CA ALA A 173 8.21 -4.40 -19.60
C ALA A 173 8.98 -3.98 -20.86
N THR A 174 9.98 -3.10 -20.72
CA THR A 174 10.83 -2.64 -21.81
C THR A 174 11.57 -3.79 -22.48
N LYS A 175 12.13 -4.69 -21.67
CA LYS A 175 12.85 -5.85 -22.21
C LYS A 175 11.91 -6.79 -22.95
N PHE A 176 10.73 -7.10 -22.41
CA PHE A 176 9.74 -7.94 -23.09
C PHE A 176 9.35 -7.32 -24.44
N ASN A 177 8.93 -6.05 -24.42
CA ASN A 177 8.50 -5.36 -25.62
C ASN A 177 9.62 -5.34 -26.70
N HIS A 178 10.86 -5.07 -26.29
CA HIS A 178 12.01 -5.08 -27.20
C HIS A 178 12.34 -6.47 -27.74
N ASP A 179 12.42 -7.48 -26.88
CA ASP A 179 12.85 -8.83 -27.26
C ASP A 179 11.88 -9.50 -28.24
N PHE A 180 10.58 -9.20 -28.11
CA PHE A 180 9.52 -9.74 -28.97
C PHE A 180 9.07 -8.76 -30.06
N GLY A 181 9.61 -7.55 -30.14
CA GLY A 181 9.28 -6.55 -31.17
C GLY A 181 7.84 -6.06 -31.10
N VAL A 182 7.29 -5.89 -29.90
CA VAL A 182 5.90 -5.48 -29.64
C VAL A 182 5.84 -4.25 -28.72
N ASP A 183 4.71 -3.55 -28.74
CA ASP A 183 4.34 -2.53 -27.74
C ASP A 183 3.17 -3.07 -26.93
N PHE A 184 3.44 -4.03 -26.05
CA PHE A 184 2.42 -4.83 -25.39
C PHE A 184 2.26 -4.48 -23.89
N PHE A 185 3.34 -4.35 -23.12
CA PHE A 185 3.27 -3.96 -21.74
C PHE A 185 3.49 -2.45 -21.55
N PRO A 186 2.64 -1.76 -20.78
CA PRO A 186 2.82 -0.33 -20.52
C PRO A 186 4.07 -0.07 -19.68
N ILE A 187 4.66 1.11 -19.89
CA ILE A 187 5.68 1.64 -18.98
C ILE A 187 4.95 2.34 -17.83
N THR A 188 4.79 1.62 -16.75
CA THR A 188 3.99 2.05 -15.59
C THR A 188 4.58 3.28 -14.90
N GLU A 189 3.74 4.24 -14.56
CA GLU A 189 4.13 5.45 -13.83
C GLU A 189 3.89 5.30 -12.31
N PRO A 190 4.88 5.66 -11.47
CA PRO A 190 4.66 5.76 -10.05
C PRO A 190 3.71 6.91 -9.74
N VAL A 191 2.63 6.66 -9.03
CA VAL A 191 1.85 7.75 -8.44
C VAL A 191 2.51 8.12 -7.11
N ILE A 192 3.45 9.06 -7.22
CA ILE A 192 4.08 9.68 -6.05
C ILE A 192 3.27 10.96 -5.80
N GLY A 193 2.41 10.97 -4.81
CA GLY A 193 1.62 12.18 -4.57
C GLY A 193 0.85 12.16 -3.26
N GLY A 194 0.78 13.35 -2.69
CA GLY A 194 0.27 13.64 -1.37
C GLY A 194 1.27 13.28 -0.27
N PRO A 195 1.31 14.00 0.83
CA PRO A 195 2.04 13.57 2.00
C PRO A 195 1.38 12.29 2.51
N ALA A 196 1.87 11.12 2.02
CA ALA A 196 1.62 9.88 2.73
C ALA A 196 2.22 10.12 4.11
N ALA A 197 1.36 10.37 5.09
CA ALA A 197 1.82 10.70 6.41
C ALA A 197 2.64 9.52 6.92
N ARG A 198 3.96 9.70 6.99
CA ARG A 198 4.83 8.72 7.63
C ARG A 198 4.54 8.78 9.12
N VAL A 199 3.61 7.96 9.56
CA VAL A 199 3.20 7.91 10.96
C VAL A 199 4.30 7.30 11.79
N MET A 200 4.75 8.04 12.81
CA MET A 200 5.79 7.60 13.73
C MET A 200 5.16 7.04 15.01
N SER A 201 5.97 6.35 15.82
CA SER A 201 5.54 5.81 17.11
C SER A 201 5.03 6.91 18.04
N LEU A 202 3.94 6.65 18.74
CA LEU A 202 3.41 7.59 19.75
C LEU A 202 4.32 7.70 21.00
N ARG A 203 5.30 6.81 21.14
CA ARG A 203 6.25 6.78 22.27
C ARG A 203 7.65 7.26 21.89
N ASP A 204 7.94 7.31 20.58
CA ASP A 204 9.23 7.72 20.04
C ASP A 204 9.04 8.25 18.61
N GLY A 205 8.91 9.57 18.48
CA GLY A 205 8.66 10.25 17.22
C GLY A 205 9.77 10.10 16.17
N SER A 206 10.92 9.53 16.53
CA SER A 206 12.02 9.23 15.62
C SER A 206 11.88 7.87 14.93
N LYS A 207 11.03 6.96 15.46
CA LYS A 207 10.83 5.60 14.94
C LYS A 207 9.48 5.48 14.23
N LYS A 208 9.47 4.80 13.07
CA LYS A 208 8.22 4.49 12.35
C LYS A 208 7.28 3.68 13.26
N MET A 209 5.98 4.01 13.24
CA MET A 209 4.95 3.20 13.90
C MET A 209 5.03 1.76 13.38
N SER A 210 5.14 0.81 14.30
CA SER A 210 5.34 -0.60 13.96
C SER A 210 4.44 -1.51 14.79
N LYS A 211 3.87 -2.51 14.13
CA LYS A 211 3.10 -3.57 14.79
C LYS A 211 3.96 -4.48 15.68
N SER A 212 5.25 -4.54 15.42
CA SER A 212 6.21 -5.37 16.18
C SER A 212 6.80 -4.67 17.39
N ASP A 213 6.41 -3.42 17.67
CA ASP A 213 6.84 -2.74 18.90
C ASP A 213 6.22 -3.48 20.12
N PRO A 214 7.00 -3.80 21.15
CA PRO A 214 6.48 -4.49 22.34
C PRO A 214 5.42 -3.68 23.10
N SER A 215 5.44 -2.36 22.99
CA SER A 215 4.45 -1.48 23.64
C SER A 215 3.26 -1.23 22.73
N ASP A 216 2.07 -1.67 23.14
CA ASP A 216 0.83 -1.35 22.39
C ASP A 216 0.51 0.16 22.40
N LEU A 217 0.99 0.90 23.39
CA LEU A 217 0.86 2.37 23.46
C LEU A 217 1.69 3.11 22.41
N SER A 218 2.54 2.42 21.65
CA SER A 218 3.35 3.01 20.59
C SER A 218 2.59 3.24 19.27
N ARG A 219 1.39 2.63 19.14
CA ARG A 219 0.60 2.61 17.90
C ARG A 219 -0.90 2.70 18.16
N ILE A 220 -1.63 3.14 17.15
CA ILE A 220 -3.08 2.96 17.05
C ILE A 220 -3.31 1.76 16.13
N ASN A 221 -3.95 0.71 16.62
CA ASN A 221 -4.41 -0.40 15.78
C ASN A 221 -5.74 -0.02 15.14
N MET A 222 -5.97 -0.47 13.92
CA MET A 222 -7.24 -0.19 13.23
C MET A 222 -8.44 -0.93 13.86
N SER A 223 -8.20 -1.86 14.78
CA SER A 223 -9.21 -2.54 15.59
C SER A 223 -9.45 -1.87 16.96
N ASP A 224 -8.72 -0.82 17.32
CA ASP A 224 -8.90 -0.12 18.59
C ASP A 224 -10.27 0.58 18.63
N ASP A 225 -10.97 0.49 19.75
CA ASP A 225 -12.19 1.25 20.00
C ASP A 225 -11.91 2.72 20.36
N ALA A 226 -12.96 3.51 20.50
CA ALA A 226 -12.87 4.94 20.79
C ALA A 226 -12.07 5.25 22.08
N ASP A 227 -12.31 4.47 23.14
CA ASP A 227 -11.64 4.67 24.43
C ASP A 227 -10.16 4.34 24.35
N CYS A 228 -9.82 3.26 23.65
CA CYS A 228 -8.44 2.86 23.42
C CYS A 228 -7.67 3.91 22.58
N ILE A 229 -8.27 4.38 21.47
CA ILE A 229 -7.72 5.45 20.63
C ILE A 229 -7.45 6.70 21.49
N ALA A 230 -8.46 7.15 22.23
CA ALA A 230 -8.34 8.31 23.11
C ALA A 230 -7.23 8.14 24.16
N GLN A 231 -7.18 6.98 24.80
CA GLN A 231 -6.15 6.68 25.82
C GLN A 231 -4.74 6.71 25.22
N LYS A 232 -4.54 6.11 24.06
CA LYS A 232 -3.23 6.04 23.39
C LYS A 232 -2.73 7.43 23.01
N PHE A 233 -3.58 8.31 22.48
CA PHE A 233 -3.20 9.71 22.19
C PHE A 233 -2.96 10.53 23.45
N ARG A 234 -3.77 10.36 24.52
CA ARG A 234 -3.50 11.03 25.83
C ARG A 234 -2.10 10.68 26.33
N LYS A 235 -1.69 9.39 26.20
CA LYS A 235 -0.39 8.89 26.67
C LYS A 235 0.75 9.07 25.64
N ALA A 236 0.47 9.59 24.45
CA ALA A 236 1.50 9.89 23.47
C ALA A 236 2.53 10.86 24.04
N LYS A 237 3.81 10.59 23.76
CA LYS A 237 4.91 11.42 24.21
C LYS A 237 4.85 12.81 23.57
N THR A 238 5.15 13.85 24.35
CA THR A 238 5.24 15.24 23.92
C THR A 238 6.40 15.93 24.65
N ASP A 239 6.82 17.06 24.12
CA ASP A 239 7.73 18.00 24.78
C ASP A 239 6.94 19.08 25.57
N PRO A 240 7.58 19.93 26.38
CA PRO A 240 6.90 20.95 27.20
C PRO A 240 6.53 22.23 26.45
N ASP A 241 7.02 22.43 25.21
CA ASP A 241 6.89 23.69 24.50
C ASP A 241 5.54 23.80 23.77
N ALA A 242 5.03 25.03 23.61
CA ALA A 242 3.87 25.30 22.78
C ALA A 242 4.11 24.88 21.30
N LEU A 243 3.04 24.57 20.58
CA LEU A 243 3.14 24.24 19.16
C LEU A 243 3.59 25.47 18.36
N PRO A 244 4.50 25.32 17.38
CA PRO A 244 4.93 26.41 16.52
C PRO A 244 3.84 26.79 15.52
N SER A 245 3.94 27.99 14.95
CA SER A 245 3.05 28.48 13.88
C SER A 245 3.57 28.16 12.47
N GLU A 246 4.74 27.55 12.35
CA GLU A 246 5.39 27.25 11.06
C GLU A 246 6.17 25.92 11.13
N GLU A 247 6.37 25.24 10.00
CA GLU A 247 6.99 23.91 9.94
C GLU A 247 8.44 23.91 10.47
N GLY A 248 9.20 25.00 10.28
CA GLY A 248 10.56 25.12 10.81
C GLY A 248 10.66 24.95 12.32
N GLY A 249 9.61 25.32 13.07
CA GLY A 249 9.56 25.15 14.53
C GLY A 249 9.35 23.69 14.97
N LEU A 250 9.09 22.78 14.06
CA LEU A 250 9.00 21.33 14.31
C LEU A 250 10.34 20.60 14.09
N GLU A 251 11.36 21.28 13.61
CA GLU A 251 12.72 20.72 13.54
C GLU A 251 13.17 20.35 14.96
N ASN A 252 13.77 19.19 15.11
CA ASN A 252 14.21 18.67 16.42
C ASN A 252 13.09 18.39 17.45
N ARG A 253 11.81 18.42 17.03
CA ARG A 253 10.64 18.07 17.86
C ARG A 253 9.86 16.91 17.25
N PRO A 254 10.44 15.68 17.18
CA PRO A 254 9.88 14.57 16.42
C PRO A 254 8.49 14.13 16.94
N GLU A 255 8.23 14.19 18.23
CA GLU A 255 6.94 13.85 18.82
C GLU A 255 5.86 14.88 18.44
N ALA A 256 6.17 16.17 18.52
CA ALA A 256 5.28 17.25 18.08
C ALA A 256 4.97 17.11 16.59
N ARG A 257 6.01 16.98 15.76
CA ARG A 257 5.87 16.79 14.32
C ARG A 257 4.97 15.61 13.97
N ASN A 258 5.13 14.48 14.67
CA ASN A 258 4.31 13.28 14.45
C ASN A 258 2.83 13.53 14.74
N LEU A 259 2.51 14.13 15.91
CA LEU A 259 1.11 14.36 16.30
C LEU A 259 0.43 15.40 15.41
N VAL A 260 1.14 16.46 15.02
CA VAL A 260 0.63 17.47 14.08
C VAL A 260 0.43 16.87 12.68
N ALA A 261 1.37 16.05 12.21
CA ALA A 261 1.24 15.38 10.91
C ALA A 261 0.07 14.38 10.89
N ILE A 262 -0.17 13.65 11.98
CA ILE A 262 -1.35 12.77 12.11
C ILE A 262 -2.64 13.62 12.05
N TYR A 263 -2.70 14.73 12.77
CA TYR A 263 -3.87 15.61 12.78
C TYR A 263 -4.13 16.19 11.38
N ALA A 264 -3.10 16.73 10.74
CA ALA A 264 -3.17 17.25 9.37
C ALA A 264 -3.68 16.19 8.36
N ALA A 265 -3.14 14.97 8.46
CA ALA A 265 -3.56 13.87 7.60
C ALA A 265 -5.00 13.41 7.86
N LEU A 266 -5.51 13.53 9.09
CA LEU A 266 -6.91 13.23 9.42
C LEU A 266 -7.87 14.34 8.96
N GLU A 267 -7.41 15.60 8.92
CA GLU A 267 -8.18 16.76 8.45
C GLU A 267 -8.12 16.98 6.93
N ASP A 268 -7.30 16.23 6.19
CA ASP A 268 -6.99 16.47 4.76
C ASP A 268 -6.39 17.86 4.50
N GLN A 269 -5.61 18.37 5.46
CA GLN A 269 -4.92 19.66 5.41
C GLN A 269 -3.40 19.48 5.28
N SER A 270 -2.73 20.50 4.80
CA SER A 270 -1.27 20.60 4.85
C SER A 270 -0.79 20.88 6.29
N LEU A 271 0.50 20.61 6.56
CA LEU A 271 1.10 20.97 7.85
C LEU A 271 1.01 22.46 8.14
N ASP A 272 1.26 23.31 7.11
CA ASP A 272 1.23 24.77 7.28
C ASP A 272 -0.17 25.27 7.60
N GLU A 273 -1.23 24.76 6.94
CA GLU A 273 -2.62 25.11 7.29
C GLU A 273 -2.94 24.78 8.73
N VAL A 274 -2.59 23.57 9.16
CA VAL A 274 -2.83 23.15 10.56
C VAL A 274 -2.03 23.98 11.54
N LEU A 275 -0.74 24.25 11.27
CA LEU A 275 0.11 25.05 12.15
C LEU A 275 -0.36 26.51 12.30
N ASN A 276 -0.94 27.07 11.24
CA ASN A 276 -1.58 28.39 11.33
C ASN A 276 -2.76 28.41 12.31
N ASP A 277 -3.53 27.32 12.39
CA ASP A 277 -4.71 27.22 13.26
C ASP A 277 -4.37 26.88 14.71
N ILE A 278 -3.35 26.02 14.92
CA ILE A 278 -3.01 25.50 16.23
C ILE A 278 -1.75 26.12 16.86
N GLY A 279 -1.04 26.98 16.12
CA GLY A 279 0.17 27.65 16.60
C GLY A 279 -0.04 28.38 17.91
N GLY A 280 0.93 28.27 18.81
CA GLY A 280 0.86 28.82 20.17
C GLY A 280 0.07 27.98 21.18
N LYS A 281 -0.71 26.97 20.77
CA LYS A 281 -1.44 26.11 21.69
C LYS A 281 -0.48 25.18 22.45
N GLN A 282 -0.84 24.90 23.70
CA GLN A 282 -0.19 23.86 24.50
C GLN A 282 -0.72 22.48 24.12
N PHE A 283 0.03 21.41 24.39
CA PHE A 283 -0.43 20.04 24.16
C PHE A 283 -1.68 19.67 24.98
N SER A 284 -1.94 20.33 26.09
CA SER A 284 -3.18 20.19 26.85
C SER A 284 -4.42 20.64 26.11
N GLU A 285 -4.28 21.56 25.16
CA GLU A 285 -5.35 22.06 24.28
C GLU A 285 -5.40 21.27 22.97
N PHE A 286 -4.24 20.97 22.37
CA PHE A 286 -4.15 20.29 21.08
C PHE A 286 -4.53 18.80 21.15
N LYS A 287 -4.08 18.06 22.19
CA LYS A 287 -4.40 16.62 22.27
C LYS A 287 -5.91 16.32 22.33
N PRO A 288 -6.76 17.06 23.04
CA PRO A 288 -8.21 16.89 22.91
C PRO A 288 -8.71 17.01 21.48
N MET A 289 -8.27 18.03 20.72
CA MET A 289 -8.64 18.21 19.30
C MET A 289 -8.22 17.01 18.44
N LEU A 290 -6.98 16.55 18.60
CA LEU A 290 -6.49 15.35 17.90
C LEU A 290 -7.29 14.09 18.27
N ILE A 291 -7.63 13.93 19.55
CA ILE A 291 -8.42 12.78 20.02
C ILE A 291 -9.81 12.80 19.40
N ASP A 292 -10.51 13.94 19.47
CA ASP A 292 -11.86 14.08 18.94
C ASP A 292 -11.89 13.76 17.44
N ARG A 293 -10.92 14.29 16.69
CA ARG A 293 -10.80 14.01 15.25
C ARG A 293 -10.45 12.56 14.98
N ALA A 294 -9.49 11.99 15.68
CA ALA A 294 -9.07 10.61 15.51
C ALA A 294 -10.21 9.63 15.84
N VAL A 295 -10.91 9.84 16.94
CA VAL A 295 -12.06 9.02 17.32
C VAL A 295 -13.18 9.13 16.29
N ALA A 296 -13.54 10.35 15.87
CA ALA A 296 -14.57 10.56 14.84
C ALA A 296 -14.25 9.86 13.52
N THR A 297 -12.98 9.80 13.12
CA THR A 297 -12.55 9.18 11.86
C THR A 297 -12.38 7.67 11.99
N LEU A 298 -11.73 7.20 13.05
CA LEU A 298 -11.26 5.81 13.14
C LEU A 298 -12.28 4.87 13.79
N SER A 299 -13.11 5.34 14.74
CA SER A 299 -14.11 4.48 15.39
C SER A 299 -15.13 3.86 14.42
N PRO A 300 -15.68 4.59 13.44
CA PRO A 300 -16.56 3.98 12.45
C PRO A 300 -15.85 2.89 11.62
N ILE A 301 -14.58 3.11 11.27
CA ILE A 301 -13.76 2.13 10.54
C ILE A 301 -13.56 0.87 11.38
N SER A 302 -13.16 1.04 12.65
CA SER A 302 -12.97 -0.07 13.58
C SER A 302 -14.28 -0.86 13.81
N ALA A 303 -15.39 -0.16 14.00
CA ALA A 303 -16.69 -0.81 14.22
C ALA A 303 -17.12 -1.65 13.01
N GLU A 304 -17.01 -1.11 11.79
CA GLU A 304 -17.37 -1.82 10.57
C GLU A 304 -16.40 -2.98 10.28
N MET A 305 -15.11 -2.78 10.50
CA MET A 305 -14.11 -3.84 10.38
C MET A 305 -14.43 -5.02 11.32
N ASN A 306 -14.79 -4.73 12.58
CA ASN A 306 -15.17 -5.75 13.55
C ASN A 306 -16.47 -6.46 13.15
N ARG A 307 -17.47 -5.74 12.62
CA ARG A 307 -18.71 -6.32 12.10
C ARG A 307 -18.41 -7.31 10.96
N LEU A 308 -17.66 -6.86 9.96
CA LEU A 308 -17.27 -7.71 8.81
C LEU A 308 -16.52 -8.96 9.24
N MET A 309 -15.63 -8.85 10.22
CA MET A 309 -14.88 -10.01 10.74
C MET A 309 -15.76 -11.04 11.48
N GLN A 310 -16.95 -10.63 11.94
CA GLN A 310 -17.96 -11.56 12.49
C GLN A 310 -18.79 -12.22 11.38
N GLU A 311 -18.79 -11.66 10.16
CA GLU A 311 -19.52 -12.17 9.00
C GLU A 311 -18.56 -12.52 7.84
N PRO A 312 -17.65 -13.50 8.01
CA PRO A 312 -16.58 -13.77 7.05
C PRO A 312 -17.09 -14.14 5.65
N ASP A 313 -18.29 -14.69 5.53
CA ASP A 313 -18.91 -15.04 4.25
C ASP A 313 -19.21 -13.78 3.39
N GLU A 314 -19.43 -12.62 4.02
CA GLU A 314 -19.59 -11.35 3.29
C GLU A 314 -18.27 -10.95 2.64
N ILE A 315 -17.17 -11.03 3.39
CA ILE A 315 -15.83 -10.74 2.90
C ILE A 315 -15.46 -11.70 1.76
N ASP A 316 -15.69 -13.00 1.97
CA ASP A 316 -15.33 -14.04 0.99
C ASP A 316 -16.10 -13.84 -0.33
N ARG A 317 -17.38 -13.42 -0.29
CA ARG A 317 -18.16 -13.08 -1.50
C ARG A 317 -17.57 -11.87 -2.23
N VAL A 318 -17.17 -10.81 -1.53
CA VAL A 318 -16.53 -9.64 -2.15
C VAL A 318 -15.21 -10.04 -2.81
N LEU A 319 -14.39 -10.86 -2.14
CA LEU A 319 -13.12 -11.33 -2.70
C LEU A 319 -13.31 -12.24 -3.91
N ALA A 320 -14.32 -13.11 -3.90
CA ALA A 320 -14.64 -14.00 -5.02
C ALA A 320 -15.13 -13.23 -6.24
N ASP A 321 -16.05 -12.26 -6.09
CA ASP A 321 -16.48 -11.36 -7.16
C ASP A 321 -15.29 -10.57 -7.72
N GLY A 322 -14.48 -10.00 -6.82
CA GLY A 322 -13.28 -9.27 -7.21
C GLY A 322 -12.29 -10.12 -8.00
N ALA A 323 -12.06 -11.37 -7.58
CA ALA A 323 -11.18 -12.30 -8.29
C ALA A 323 -11.73 -12.64 -9.68
N GLU A 324 -13.03 -12.85 -9.84
CA GLU A 324 -13.65 -13.08 -11.14
C GLU A 324 -13.48 -11.88 -12.07
N ARG A 325 -13.73 -10.67 -11.56
CA ARG A 325 -13.54 -9.41 -12.32
C ARG A 325 -12.08 -9.18 -12.68
N ALA A 326 -11.16 -9.47 -11.76
CA ALA A 326 -9.72 -9.38 -12.00
C ALA A 326 -9.28 -10.37 -13.11
N ARG A 327 -9.76 -11.62 -13.08
CA ARG A 327 -9.45 -12.63 -14.08
C ARG A 327 -9.96 -12.28 -15.47
N LYS A 328 -11.12 -11.61 -15.59
CA LYS A 328 -11.63 -11.13 -16.88
C LYS A 328 -10.66 -10.15 -17.56
N ILE A 329 -9.84 -9.42 -16.80
CA ILE A 329 -8.79 -8.54 -17.31
C ILE A 329 -7.47 -9.33 -17.51
N ALA A 330 -7.09 -10.13 -16.53
CA ALA A 330 -5.80 -10.83 -16.46
C ALA A 330 -5.65 -11.92 -17.55
N GLN A 331 -6.66 -12.75 -17.71
CA GLN A 331 -6.59 -13.92 -18.60
C GLN A 331 -6.34 -13.56 -20.08
N PRO A 332 -7.02 -12.56 -20.69
CA PRO A 332 -6.70 -12.12 -22.04
C PRO A 332 -5.26 -11.65 -22.21
N ILE A 333 -4.72 -10.91 -21.23
CA ILE A 333 -3.36 -10.37 -21.25
C ILE A 333 -2.35 -11.52 -21.15
N LEU A 334 -2.56 -12.47 -20.23
CA LEU A 334 -1.71 -13.65 -20.13
C LEU A 334 -1.76 -14.49 -21.41
N ASN A 335 -2.95 -14.68 -21.99
CA ASN A 335 -3.12 -15.41 -23.24
C ASN A 335 -2.33 -14.77 -24.38
N GLN A 336 -2.43 -13.46 -24.55
CA GLN A 336 -1.65 -12.73 -25.55
C GLN A 336 -0.14 -12.81 -25.28
N THR A 337 0.27 -12.78 -23.99
CA THR A 337 1.68 -13.01 -23.62
C THR A 337 2.17 -14.36 -24.12
N TYR A 338 1.37 -15.43 -23.95
CA TYR A 338 1.72 -16.76 -24.44
C TYR A 338 1.83 -16.80 -25.96
N ASP A 339 0.88 -16.15 -26.66
CA ASP A 339 0.90 -16.08 -28.13
C ASP A 339 2.15 -15.35 -28.65
N ILE A 340 2.49 -14.21 -28.05
CA ILE A 340 3.69 -13.42 -28.37
C ILE A 340 4.97 -14.27 -28.18
N MET A 341 5.02 -15.06 -27.10
CA MET A 341 6.16 -15.93 -26.81
C MET A 341 6.18 -17.23 -27.62
N GLY A 342 5.12 -17.56 -28.34
CA GLY A 342 5.00 -18.82 -29.10
C GLY A 342 4.74 -20.04 -28.20
N LEU A 343 4.16 -19.85 -27.01
CA LEU A 343 3.78 -20.95 -26.13
C LEU A 343 2.47 -21.58 -26.60
N LEU A 344 2.49 -22.91 -26.83
CA LEU A 344 1.29 -23.63 -27.25
C LEU A 344 0.24 -23.62 -26.11
N ARG A 345 -1.01 -23.37 -26.50
CA ARG A 345 -2.18 -23.52 -25.64
C ARG A 345 -3.09 -24.61 -26.20
N SER A 346 -3.61 -25.43 -25.31
CA SER A 346 -4.62 -26.45 -25.64
C SER A 346 -6.02 -25.87 -25.70
#